data_a54e9630726c55cad173f7df5daed83a
#
_entry.id   a54e9630726c55cad173f7df5daed83a
#
_cell.length_a   1.000
_cell.length_b   1.000
_cell.length_c   1.000
_cell.angle_alpha   90.00
_cell.angle_beta   90.00
_cell.angle_gamma   90.00
#
_symmetry.space_group_name_H-M   'P 1'
#
loop_
_entity.id
_entity.type
_entity.pdbx_description
1 polymer ?
#
loop_
_entity_poly.entity_id
_entity_poly.type
_entity_poly.pdbx_seq_one_letter_code
_entity_poly.pdbx_strand_id
1 'polypeptide(L)'
;YLELDKILDFFYLPPEWGGDPTDPSAMMHETTHVVKATDAWDRVIVSPDGTIQHDVDLAFTEWDGDGTAIVDLDTGVDAGHPDFDYLEPWTGDKVIYSAKWDGVWTETRNSDTTSGHATHVGGTIAGNGDASAGRRAGVAKGAQMVALGTGDGASIFAAEQGLEWTFIHSI
;
A
#
# COMPACT_ATOMS: atom_id res chain seq x y z
N TYR A 1 -6.84 -10.97 24.52
CA TYR A 1 -5.98 -9.77 24.47
C TYR A 1 -4.56 -10.28 24.25
N LEU A 2 -4.05 -10.22 23.01
CA LEU A 2 -2.62 -10.28 22.75
C LEU A 2 -2.05 -8.93 23.15
N GLU A 3 -1.16 -8.93 24.14
CA GLU A 3 -0.46 -7.72 24.57
C GLU A 3 0.32 -7.17 23.37
N LEU A 4 0.11 -5.89 23.07
CA LEU A 4 0.77 -5.19 21.96
C LEU A 4 2.30 -5.35 22.01
N ASP A 5 2.86 -5.44 23.21
CA ASP A 5 4.28 -5.63 23.47
C ASP A 5 4.83 -6.97 22.92
N LYS A 6 3.99 -8.01 22.84
CA LYS A 6 4.41 -9.31 22.29
C LYS A 6 4.35 -9.35 20.75
N ILE A 7 3.62 -8.43 20.13
CA ILE A 7 3.64 -8.26 18.67
C ILE A 7 4.95 -7.57 18.26
N LEU A 8 5.44 -6.65 19.07
CA LEU A 8 6.71 -5.97 18.81
C LEU A 8 7.92 -6.92 18.91
N ASP A 9 7.89 -7.93 19.80
CA ASP A 9 8.95 -8.95 19.88
C ASP A 9 9.01 -9.87 18.64
N PHE A 10 7.93 -9.97 17.88
CA PHE A 10 7.91 -10.75 16.63
C PHE A 10 8.61 -10.03 15.46
N PHE A 11 8.85 -8.73 15.59
CA PHE A 11 9.51 -7.89 14.60
C PHE A 11 10.90 -7.43 15.03
N TYR A 12 11.53 -8.14 15.96
CA TYR A 12 12.93 -7.88 16.31
C TYR A 12 13.82 -8.27 15.12
N LEU A 13 14.20 -7.27 14.36
CA LEU A 13 15.14 -7.45 13.26
C LEU A 13 16.56 -7.41 13.79
N PRO A 14 17.46 -8.24 13.26
CA PRO A 14 18.84 -8.23 13.68
C PRO A 14 19.49 -6.86 13.45
N PRO A 15 20.37 -6.39 14.35
CA PRO A 15 21.04 -5.10 14.22
C PRO A 15 21.81 -4.88 12.91
N GLU A 16 22.20 -5.98 12.26
CA GLU A 16 22.89 -5.96 10.95
C GLU A 16 22.02 -5.44 9.80
N TRP A 17 20.70 -5.35 9.98
CA TRP A 17 19.77 -4.80 8.97
C TRP A 17 19.55 -3.30 9.11
N GLY A 18 20.28 -2.64 10.04
CA GLY A 18 20.47 -1.20 10.09
C GLY A 18 19.27 -0.37 10.56
N GLY A 19 18.21 -1.00 11.07
CA GLY A 19 17.07 -0.30 11.66
C GLY A 19 17.34 0.11 13.10
N ASP A 20 16.90 1.29 13.50
CA ASP A 20 16.82 1.67 14.92
C ASP A 20 15.53 1.05 15.50
N PRO A 21 15.62 0.03 16.39
CA PRO A 21 14.44 -0.62 16.96
C PRO A 21 13.60 0.32 17.82
N THR A 22 14.10 1.53 18.11
CA THR A 22 13.38 2.55 18.86
C THR A 22 12.67 3.58 17.97
N ASP A 23 12.90 3.52 16.64
CA ASP A 23 12.21 4.37 15.67
C ASP A 23 11.02 3.63 15.07
N PRO A 24 9.78 3.85 15.56
CA PRO A 24 8.59 3.21 15.00
C PRO A 24 8.37 3.59 13.52
N SER A 25 9.07 4.61 13.04
CA SER A 25 9.03 5.04 11.65
C SER A 25 9.88 4.16 10.72
N ALA A 26 10.75 3.32 11.25
CA ALA A 26 11.57 2.40 10.48
C ALA A 26 10.80 1.15 10.02
N MET A 27 9.65 0.84 10.63
CA MET A 27 8.96 -0.45 10.45
C MET A 27 8.58 -0.79 9.02
N MET A 28 8.16 0.19 8.21
CA MET A 28 7.79 -0.11 6.81
C MET A 28 9.01 -0.52 5.98
N HIS A 29 10.15 0.15 6.15
CA HIS A 29 11.38 -0.22 5.47
C HIS A 29 11.81 -1.66 5.79
N GLU A 30 11.67 -2.03 7.05
CA GLU A 30 12.01 -3.37 7.54
C GLU A 30 10.99 -4.42 7.07
N THR A 31 9.70 -4.10 7.13
CA THR A 31 8.62 -5.01 6.71
C THR A 31 8.75 -5.40 5.24
N THR A 32 9.07 -4.47 4.35
CA THR A 32 9.27 -4.78 2.93
C THR A 32 10.43 -5.72 2.67
N HIS A 33 11.49 -5.65 3.47
CA HIS A 33 12.59 -6.64 3.43
C HIS A 33 12.14 -8.02 3.96
N VAL A 34 11.40 -8.06 5.08
CA VAL A 34 10.93 -9.32 5.67
C VAL A 34 10.01 -10.08 4.73
N VAL A 35 9.10 -9.39 4.05
CA VAL A 35 8.17 -10.02 3.09
C VAL A 35 8.81 -10.22 1.70
N LYS A 36 10.08 -9.89 1.53
CA LYS A 36 10.81 -10.03 0.26
C LYS A 36 10.30 -9.13 -0.89
N ALA A 37 9.61 -8.04 -0.56
CA ALA A 37 9.18 -7.08 -1.56
C ALA A 37 10.37 -6.42 -2.27
N THR A 38 11.42 -6.08 -1.52
CA THR A 38 12.66 -5.52 -2.09
C THR A 38 13.36 -6.48 -3.05
N ASP A 39 13.35 -7.79 -2.76
CA ASP A 39 13.90 -8.80 -3.66
C ASP A 39 13.08 -8.84 -4.98
N ALA A 40 11.76 -8.70 -4.89
CA ALA A 40 10.89 -8.63 -6.07
C ALA A 40 11.14 -7.34 -6.88
N TRP A 41 11.29 -6.20 -6.22
CA TRP A 41 11.61 -4.94 -6.92
C TRP A 41 12.94 -5.03 -7.67
N ASP A 42 13.96 -5.62 -7.04
CA ASP A 42 15.27 -5.84 -7.65
C ASP A 42 15.28 -7.05 -8.62
N ARG A 43 14.14 -7.72 -8.77
CA ARG A 43 13.97 -8.90 -9.63
C ARG A 43 14.99 -10.01 -9.31
N VAL A 44 15.23 -10.22 -8.03
CA VAL A 44 16.13 -11.25 -7.54
C VAL A 44 15.46 -12.62 -7.62
N ILE A 45 16.04 -13.52 -8.39
CA ILE A 45 15.60 -14.91 -8.48
C ILE A 45 16.58 -15.76 -7.64
N VAL A 46 16.04 -16.44 -6.63
CA VAL A 46 16.81 -17.39 -5.84
C VAL A 46 16.51 -18.81 -6.32
N SER A 47 17.50 -19.43 -6.95
CA SER A 47 17.40 -20.84 -7.37
C SER A 47 17.37 -21.78 -6.17
N PRO A 48 16.84 -23.03 -6.30
CA PRO A 48 16.80 -23.99 -5.19
C PRO A 48 18.15 -24.35 -4.58
N ASP A 49 19.23 -24.11 -5.30
CA ASP A 49 20.63 -24.31 -4.85
C ASP A 49 21.20 -23.09 -4.11
N GLY A 50 20.39 -22.03 -3.93
CA GLY A 50 20.78 -20.78 -3.28
C GLY A 50 21.48 -19.77 -4.20
N THR A 51 21.59 -20.07 -5.50
CA THR A 51 22.19 -19.13 -6.47
C THR A 51 21.25 -17.92 -6.63
N ILE A 52 21.80 -16.72 -6.47
CA ILE A 52 21.09 -15.45 -6.68
C ILE A 52 21.32 -14.99 -8.14
N GLN A 53 20.26 -14.74 -8.84
CA GLN A 53 20.27 -14.21 -10.20
C GLN A 53 19.42 -12.94 -10.25
N HIS A 54 19.88 -11.92 -10.96
CA HIS A 54 19.08 -10.76 -11.33
C HIS A 54 18.51 -11.02 -12.74
N ASP A 55 17.21 -10.86 -12.88
CA ASP A 55 16.60 -10.98 -14.20
C ASP A 55 16.87 -9.74 -15.03
N VAL A 56 17.87 -9.81 -15.89
CA VAL A 56 18.34 -8.69 -16.71
C VAL A 56 17.71 -8.64 -18.12
N ASP A 57 16.95 -9.67 -18.48
CA ASP A 57 16.49 -9.86 -19.86
C ASP A 57 15.07 -9.33 -20.14
N LEU A 58 14.32 -8.88 -19.12
CA LEU A 58 12.97 -8.39 -19.30
C LEU A 58 12.94 -6.86 -19.43
N ALA A 59 12.06 -6.37 -20.30
CA ALA A 59 11.89 -4.95 -20.58
C ALA A 59 11.33 -4.14 -19.39
N PHE A 60 10.88 -4.81 -18.34
CA PHE A 60 10.37 -4.19 -17.11
C PHE A 60 11.53 -3.93 -16.15
N THR A 61 11.51 -2.76 -15.53
CA THR A 61 12.57 -2.33 -14.63
C THR A 61 12.46 -2.93 -13.24
N GLU A 62 11.24 -3.16 -12.74
CA GLU A 62 10.97 -3.66 -11.38
C GLU A 62 9.70 -4.54 -11.35
N TRP A 63 9.58 -5.43 -10.36
CA TRP A 63 8.33 -6.16 -10.07
C TRP A 63 7.65 -5.53 -8.85
N ASP A 64 7.20 -4.32 -9.01
CA ASP A 64 6.66 -3.50 -7.94
C ASP A 64 5.16 -3.22 -8.06
N GLY A 65 4.50 -3.89 -8.99
CA GLY A 65 3.06 -3.74 -9.25
C GLY A 65 2.72 -2.78 -10.40
N ASP A 66 3.72 -2.22 -11.10
CA ASP A 66 3.47 -1.38 -12.28
C ASP A 66 2.57 -2.12 -13.30
N GLY A 67 1.64 -1.38 -13.90
CA GLY A 67 0.63 -1.91 -14.81
C GLY A 67 -0.54 -2.66 -14.13
N THR A 68 -0.63 -2.63 -12.79
CA THR A 68 -1.77 -3.19 -12.05
C THR A 68 -2.51 -2.12 -11.25
N ALA A 69 -3.77 -2.37 -10.91
CA ALA A 69 -4.55 -1.55 -10.00
C ALA A 69 -5.03 -2.38 -8.80
N ILE A 70 -4.97 -1.79 -7.62
CA ILE A 70 -5.42 -2.40 -6.36
C ILE A 70 -6.62 -1.62 -5.86
N VAL A 71 -7.68 -2.33 -5.46
CA VAL A 71 -8.84 -1.71 -4.82
C VAL A 71 -8.66 -1.77 -3.31
N ASP A 72 -8.58 -0.61 -2.68
CA ASP A 72 -8.60 -0.45 -1.22
C ASP A 72 -10.04 -0.11 -0.78
N LEU A 73 -10.76 -1.13 -0.33
CA LEU A 73 -12.13 -1.01 0.17
C LEU A 73 -12.10 -1.02 1.69
N ASP A 74 -12.00 0.15 2.28
CA ASP A 74 -11.76 0.35 3.71
C ASP A 74 -12.50 1.60 4.23
N THR A 75 -12.03 2.22 5.30
CA THR A 75 -12.69 3.39 5.92
C THR A 75 -12.65 4.63 5.04
N GLY A 76 -11.66 4.74 4.16
CA GLY A 76 -11.46 5.86 3.25
C GLY A 76 -10.03 6.39 3.29
N VAL A 77 -9.56 6.88 2.16
CA VAL A 77 -8.17 7.29 1.91
C VAL A 77 -8.08 8.80 1.67
N ASP A 78 -7.05 9.43 2.20
CA ASP A 78 -6.59 10.75 1.74
C ASP A 78 -5.71 10.58 0.50
N ALA A 79 -6.31 10.60 -0.68
CA ALA A 79 -5.59 10.54 -1.94
C ALA A 79 -4.65 11.75 -2.17
N GLY A 80 -4.74 12.77 -1.32
CA GLY A 80 -3.84 13.93 -1.34
C GLY A 80 -2.56 13.73 -0.53
N HIS A 81 -2.35 12.55 0.08
CA HIS A 81 -1.12 12.25 0.79
C HIS A 81 0.06 12.19 -0.19
N PRO A 82 1.26 12.73 0.17
CA PRO A 82 2.41 12.73 -0.73
C PRO A 82 2.80 11.35 -1.29
N ASP A 83 2.59 10.28 -0.52
CA ASP A 83 2.90 8.91 -0.96
C ASP A 83 1.91 8.36 -2.01
N PHE A 84 0.92 9.14 -2.39
CA PHE A 84 -0.05 8.79 -3.44
C PHE A 84 0.06 9.66 -4.69
N ASP A 85 1.06 10.53 -4.78
CA ASP A 85 1.37 11.37 -5.95
C ASP A 85 0.17 12.13 -6.52
N TYR A 86 -0.69 12.59 -5.64
CA TYR A 86 -1.85 13.31 -6.08
C TYR A 86 -1.49 14.68 -6.69
N LEU A 87 -1.56 14.76 -8.00
CA LEU A 87 -1.45 16.00 -8.74
C LEU A 87 -2.86 16.53 -9.11
N GLU A 88 -3.11 17.81 -8.84
CA GLU A 88 -4.31 18.48 -9.35
C GLU A 88 -4.23 18.64 -10.87
N PRO A 89 -5.36 18.45 -11.62
CA PRO A 89 -6.69 18.03 -11.23
C PRO A 89 -6.91 16.52 -11.52
N TRP A 90 -7.22 15.69 -10.53
CA TRP A 90 -7.68 14.30 -10.64
C TRP A 90 -6.93 13.35 -11.59
N THR A 91 -5.73 13.64 -11.94
CA THR A 91 -4.90 12.80 -12.80
C THR A 91 -3.64 12.38 -12.10
N GLY A 92 -3.75 12.07 -10.82
CA GLY A 92 -2.68 11.42 -10.09
C GLY A 92 -2.44 10.04 -10.70
N ASP A 93 -1.20 9.73 -11.00
CA ASP A 93 -0.88 8.43 -11.59
C ASP A 93 -1.07 7.29 -10.58
N LYS A 94 -1.14 7.59 -9.28
CA LYS A 94 -1.22 6.61 -8.20
C LYS A 94 -2.65 6.28 -7.79
N VAL A 95 -3.45 7.24 -7.33
CA VAL A 95 -4.87 7.02 -7.02
C VAL A 95 -5.71 7.43 -8.22
N ILE A 96 -6.17 6.45 -8.98
CA ILE A 96 -6.94 6.66 -10.23
C ILE A 96 -8.43 6.89 -10.00
N TYR A 97 -8.93 6.49 -8.83
CA TYR A 97 -10.30 6.76 -8.41
C TYR A 97 -10.38 6.76 -6.89
N SER A 98 -11.09 7.72 -6.32
CA SER A 98 -11.37 7.78 -4.88
C SER A 98 -12.80 8.26 -4.65
N ALA A 99 -13.56 7.50 -3.86
CA ALA A 99 -14.95 7.81 -3.55
C ALA A 99 -15.31 7.43 -2.11
N LYS A 100 -16.32 8.12 -1.58
CA LYS A 100 -16.93 7.84 -0.29
C LYS A 100 -18.35 7.32 -0.47
N TRP A 101 -18.73 6.33 0.34
CA TRP A 101 -20.09 5.82 0.41
C TRP A 101 -20.93 6.63 1.40
N ASP A 102 -22.03 7.20 0.92
CA ASP A 102 -23.04 7.86 1.72
C ASP A 102 -24.48 7.46 1.29
N GLY A 103 -24.63 6.23 0.77
CA GLY A 103 -25.83 5.73 0.10
C GLY A 103 -25.68 5.68 -1.42
N VAL A 104 -24.72 6.42 -1.95
CA VAL A 104 -24.20 6.37 -3.30
C VAL A 104 -22.68 6.60 -3.25
N TRP A 105 -21.95 6.14 -4.25
CA TRP A 105 -20.52 6.45 -4.36
C TRP A 105 -20.37 7.90 -4.84
N THR A 106 -19.76 8.73 -4.01
CA THR A 106 -19.47 10.14 -4.32
C THR A 106 -17.97 10.33 -4.42
N GLU A 107 -17.50 10.73 -5.59
CA GLU A 107 -16.08 10.99 -5.80
C GLU A 107 -15.57 12.10 -4.88
N THR A 108 -14.43 11.86 -4.28
CA THR A 108 -13.77 12.82 -3.41
C THR A 108 -12.27 12.56 -3.34
N ARG A 109 -11.48 13.63 -3.31
CA ARG A 109 -10.03 13.53 -3.10
C ARG A 109 -9.66 12.95 -1.75
N ASN A 110 -10.44 13.27 -0.73
CA ASN A 110 -10.21 12.81 0.62
C ASN A 110 -11.49 12.17 1.15
N SER A 111 -11.50 10.84 1.17
CA SER A 111 -12.54 10.03 1.79
C SER A 111 -12.14 9.56 3.19
N ASP A 112 -10.91 9.92 3.66
CA ASP A 112 -10.37 9.48 4.95
C ASP A 112 -11.29 9.88 6.11
N THR A 113 -11.17 9.14 7.18
CA THR A 113 -11.81 9.39 8.44
C THR A 113 -10.82 9.96 9.46
N THR A 114 -11.28 10.34 10.62
CA THR A 114 -10.41 10.85 11.68
C THR A 114 -9.40 9.82 12.18
N SER A 115 -9.59 8.54 11.84
CA SER A 115 -8.69 7.46 12.25
C SER A 115 -7.42 7.39 11.40
N GLY A 116 -7.45 7.83 10.14
CA GLY A 116 -6.34 7.67 9.19
C GLY A 116 -6.05 6.22 8.81
N HIS A 117 -6.97 5.28 9.15
CA HIS A 117 -6.73 3.84 9.02
C HIS A 117 -6.44 3.44 7.57
N ALA A 118 -7.38 3.72 6.67
CA ALA A 118 -7.23 3.31 5.27
C ALA A 118 -6.12 4.06 4.53
N THR A 119 -5.86 5.33 4.87
CA THR A 119 -4.69 6.04 4.34
C THR A 119 -3.40 5.32 4.71
N HIS A 120 -3.29 4.82 5.95
CA HIS A 120 -2.14 4.01 6.38
C HIS A 120 -2.10 2.64 5.69
N VAL A 121 -3.25 1.96 5.57
CA VAL A 121 -3.36 0.66 4.86
C VAL A 121 -2.96 0.81 3.39
N GLY A 122 -3.54 1.78 2.68
CA GLY A 122 -3.20 2.08 1.28
C GLY A 122 -1.73 2.43 1.09
N GLY A 123 -1.14 3.20 2.03
CA GLY A 123 0.29 3.49 2.03
C GLY A 123 1.15 2.24 2.19
N THR A 124 0.72 1.30 3.06
CA THR A 124 1.40 0.00 3.23
C THR A 124 1.29 -0.88 1.98
N ILE A 125 0.17 -0.84 1.28
CA ILE A 125 -0.06 -1.61 0.06
C ILE A 125 0.72 -1.02 -1.11
N ALA A 126 0.51 0.26 -1.42
CA ALA A 126 0.89 0.84 -2.70
C ALA A 126 1.57 2.23 -2.61
N GLY A 127 1.81 2.78 -1.42
CA GLY A 127 2.48 4.08 -1.29
C GLY A 127 3.86 4.08 -1.96
N ASN A 128 4.19 5.15 -2.69
CA ASN A 128 5.50 5.28 -3.35
C ASN A 128 6.64 5.68 -2.38
N GLY A 129 6.29 6.11 -1.17
CA GLY A 129 7.24 6.49 -0.14
C GLY A 129 7.81 7.91 -0.27
N ASP A 130 7.23 8.77 -1.09
CA ASP A 130 7.76 10.12 -1.37
C ASP A 130 7.91 10.98 -0.12
N ALA A 131 6.99 10.88 0.83
CA ALA A 131 7.11 11.56 2.12
C ALA A 131 8.37 11.17 2.91
N SER A 132 9.01 10.05 2.56
CA SER A 132 10.18 9.50 3.24
C SER A 132 11.41 9.33 2.32
N ALA A 133 11.40 9.96 1.15
CA ALA A 133 12.43 9.78 0.13
C ALA A 133 12.61 8.29 -0.28
N GLY A 134 11.50 7.58 -0.47
CA GLY A 134 11.43 6.19 -0.90
C GLY A 134 11.62 5.14 0.20
N ARG A 135 12.00 5.54 1.43
CA ARG A 135 12.34 4.58 2.49
C ARG A 135 11.15 3.82 3.07
N ARG A 136 9.94 4.34 2.92
CA ARG A 136 8.72 3.75 3.45
C ARG A 136 7.70 3.46 2.35
N ALA A 137 8.20 3.03 1.20
CA ALA A 137 7.35 2.59 0.12
C ALA A 137 6.53 1.37 0.52
N GLY A 138 5.31 1.26 0.00
CA GLY A 138 4.45 0.09 0.14
C GLY A 138 4.98 -1.10 -0.64
N VAL A 139 4.36 -2.27 -0.43
CA VAL A 139 4.80 -3.53 -1.05
C VAL A 139 4.70 -3.48 -2.58
N ALA A 140 3.62 -2.90 -3.10
CA ALA A 140 3.36 -2.72 -4.54
C ALA A 140 3.46 -1.23 -4.92
N LYS A 141 4.64 -0.65 -4.70
CA LYS A 141 4.87 0.81 -4.85
C LYS A 141 4.59 1.34 -6.26
N GLY A 142 4.65 0.50 -7.30
CA GLY A 142 4.34 0.83 -8.69
C GLY A 142 2.86 0.67 -9.05
N ALA A 143 2.05 -0.04 -8.24
CA ALA A 143 0.65 -0.26 -8.53
C ALA A 143 -0.16 1.03 -8.42
N GLN A 144 -1.18 1.16 -9.25
CA GLN A 144 -2.24 2.16 -9.10
C GLN A 144 -3.25 1.74 -8.01
N MET A 145 -4.02 2.67 -7.49
CA MET A 145 -5.00 2.41 -6.44
C MET A 145 -6.37 3.00 -6.77
N VAL A 146 -7.41 2.23 -6.45
CA VAL A 146 -8.79 2.66 -6.36
C VAL A 146 -9.18 2.67 -4.88
N ALA A 147 -9.56 3.82 -4.33
CA ALA A 147 -9.91 3.99 -2.93
C ALA A 147 -11.43 4.09 -2.76
N LEU A 148 -12.04 3.11 -2.10
CA LEU A 148 -13.48 3.05 -1.81
C LEU A 148 -13.71 3.15 -0.30
N GLY A 149 -14.05 4.34 0.18
CA GLY A 149 -14.25 4.64 1.59
C GLY A 149 -15.66 4.35 2.08
N THR A 150 -15.80 3.43 3.04
CA THR A 150 -17.09 3.07 3.67
C THR A 150 -17.35 3.80 4.98
N GLY A 151 -16.40 4.63 5.45
CA GLY A 151 -16.45 5.30 6.74
C GLY A 151 -16.05 4.40 7.92
N ASP A 152 -15.95 4.98 9.12
CA ASP A 152 -15.51 4.26 10.34
C ASP A 152 -16.51 3.20 10.85
N GLY A 153 -17.73 3.24 10.39
CA GLY A 153 -18.75 2.24 10.76
C GLY A 153 -18.80 1.13 9.72
N ALA A 154 -17.92 0.13 9.83
CA ALA A 154 -17.86 -1.01 8.92
C ALA A 154 -19.26 -1.60 8.62
N SER A 155 -19.96 -1.02 7.65
CA SER A 155 -21.25 -1.48 7.18
C SER A 155 -21.04 -2.59 6.17
N ILE A 156 -21.53 -3.80 6.49
CA ILE A 156 -21.53 -4.93 5.54
C ILE A 156 -22.16 -4.53 4.20
N PHE A 157 -23.21 -3.72 4.26
CA PHE A 157 -23.89 -3.24 3.05
C PHE A 157 -22.97 -2.33 2.20
N ALA A 158 -22.25 -1.40 2.83
CA ALA A 158 -21.30 -0.55 2.11
C ALA A 158 -20.14 -1.36 1.51
N ALA A 159 -19.66 -2.38 2.22
CA ALA A 159 -18.64 -3.28 1.71
C ALA A 159 -19.15 -4.10 0.50
N GLU A 160 -20.40 -4.60 0.57
CA GLU A 160 -21.05 -5.28 -0.56
C GLU A 160 -21.15 -4.37 -1.79
N GLN A 161 -21.55 -3.12 -1.59
CA GLN A 161 -21.61 -2.13 -2.68
C GLN A 161 -20.24 -1.80 -3.26
N GLY A 162 -19.19 -1.81 -2.44
CA GLY A 162 -17.81 -1.63 -2.92
C GLY A 162 -17.32 -2.82 -3.73
N LEU A 163 -17.63 -4.03 -3.33
CA LEU A 163 -17.33 -5.24 -4.11
C LEU A 163 -18.10 -5.27 -5.44
N GLU A 164 -19.39 -4.89 -5.43
CA GLU A 164 -20.20 -4.77 -6.65
C GLU A 164 -19.62 -3.70 -7.59
N TRP A 165 -19.25 -2.54 -7.06
CA TRP A 165 -18.59 -1.48 -7.82
C TRP A 165 -17.31 -2.00 -8.48
N THR A 166 -16.47 -2.67 -7.71
CA THR A 166 -15.20 -3.26 -8.19
C THR A 166 -15.44 -4.25 -9.32
N PHE A 167 -16.44 -5.12 -9.17
CA PHE A 167 -16.77 -6.12 -10.20
C PHE A 167 -17.26 -5.49 -11.51
N ILE A 168 -18.11 -4.45 -11.41
CA ILE A 168 -18.65 -3.75 -12.58
C ILE A 168 -17.57 -2.96 -13.32
N HIS A 169 -16.59 -2.41 -12.57
CA HIS A 169 -15.53 -1.56 -13.13
C HIS A 169 -14.19 -2.30 -13.27
N SER A 170 -14.16 -3.65 -13.07
CA SER A 170 -12.95 -4.42 -13.31
C SER A 170 -12.55 -4.29 -14.79
N ILE A 171 -11.37 -3.75 -14.96
CA ILE A 171 -10.74 -3.46 -16.23
C ILE A 171 -9.98 -4.70 -16.72
#